data_10ed7795ad4a9fc8c22353c760e5091b
#
_entry.id   10ed7795ad4a9fc8c22353c760e5091b
#
_cell.length_a   1.000
_cell.length_b   1.000
_cell.length_c   1.000
_cell.angle_alpha   90.00
_cell.angle_beta   90.00
_cell.angle_gamma   90.00
#
_symmetry.space_group_name_H-M   'P 1'
#
loop_
_entity.id
_entity.type
_entity.pdbx_description
1 polymer ?
#
loop_
_entity_poly.entity_id
_entity_poly.type
_entity_poly.pdbx_seq_one_letter_code
_entity_poly.pdbx_strand_id
1 'polypeptide(L)'
;AFTQDEVESLIAKLPKDSEQVGLLSDMKAIINEIQSKKEHLKIRLPNRLSVSTLLYLAKDPNELALRLRRPMPNHIDKYARGGTEFHLWLEKHFNHPSLISMDDLFNQNNSPVASDIALDKLQTAWLASDWAKKEPIGIEVGFETMVGNILIRGRIDAIYQTDKDHFEVVDWKTGKVKDGEDL
;
A
#
# COMPACT_ATOMS: atom_id res chain seq x y z
N ALA A 1 23.10 27.83 -9.79
CA ALA A 1 23.50 26.46 -9.45
C ALA A 1 24.77 26.18 -10.26
N PHE A 2 25.83 25.75 -9.60
CA PHE A 2 27.07 25.39 -10.28
C PHE A 2 26.87 24.13 -11.12
N THR A 3 27.45 24.11 -12.32
CA THR A 3 27.49 22.94 -13.17
C THR A 3 28.59 21.97 -12.72
N GLN A 4 28.50 20.70 -13.12
CA GLN A 4 29.53 19.71 -12.76
C GLN A 4 30.93 20.11 -13.25
N ASP A 5 31.04 20.68 -14.45
CA ASP A 5 32.29 21.13 -15.05
C ASP A 5 32.91 22.30 -14.28
N GLU A 6 32.08 23.23 -13.76
CA GLU A 6 32.55 24.33 -12.92
C GLU A 6 33.11 23.82 -11.60
N VAL A 7 32.48 22.81 -10.98
CA VAL A 7 32.95 22.21 -9.73
C VAL A 7 34.25 21.44 -9.97
N GLU A 8 34.39 20.68 -11.06
CA GLU A 8 35.63 19.97 -11.42
C GLU A 8 36.77 20.95 -11.70
N SER A 9 36.50 22.06 -12.39
CA SER A 9 37.48 23.13 -12.62
C SER A 9 37.96 23.80 -11.31
N LEU A 10 37.07 23.99 -10.33
CA LEU A 10 37.41 24.51 -9.01
C LEU A 10 38.23 23.52 -8.20
N ILE A 11 37.87 22.22 -8.19
CA ILE A 11 38.64 21.16 -7.52
C ILE A 11 40.06 21.06 -8.08
N ALA A 12 40.22 21.16 -9.40
CA ALA A 12 41.55 21.09 -10.06
C ALA A 12 42.49 22.28 -9.70
N LYS A 13 41.94 23.41 -9.25
CA LYS A 13 42.67 24.62 -8.86
C LYS A 13 43.10 24.66 -7.40
N LEU A 14 42.63 23.73 -6.55
CA LEU A 14 42.91 23.72 -5.13
C LEU A 14 44.18 22.94 -4.80
N PRO A 15 44.95 23.36 -3.76
CA PRO A 15 46.09 22.60 -3.23
C PRO A 15 45.62 21.22 -2.73
N LYS A 16 46.38 20.17 -3.10
CA LYS A 16 45.95 18.75 -2.82
C LYS A 16 45.80 18.39 -1.34
N ASP A 17 46.35 19.19 -0.45
CA ASP A 17 46.35 18.92 1.01
C ASP A 17 45.43 19.83 1.81
N SER A 18 44.47 20.51 1.17
CA SER A 18 43.58 21.43 1.91
C SER A 18 42.29 20.71 2.36
N GLU A 19 41.82 21.09 3.56
CA GLU A 19 40.51 20.67 4.08
C GLU A 19 39.34 20.97 3.10
N GLN A 20 39.55 21.96 2.23
CA GLN A 20 38.60 22.34 1.19
C GLN A 20 38.45 21.28 0.10
N VAL A 21 39.46 20.43 -0.14
CA VAL A 21 39.37 19.32 -1.12
C VAL A 21 38.39 18.25 -0.63
N GLY A 22 38.37 17.97 0.67
CA GLY A 22 37.40 17.05 1.29
C GLY A 22 35.96 17.56 1.12
N LEU A 23 35.72 18.84 1.44
CA LEU A 23 34.41 19.47 1.32
C LEU A 23 33.88 19.45 -0.13
N LEU A 24 34.73 19.72 -1.11
CA LEU A 24 34.36 19.69 -2.53
C LEU A 24 34.12 18.29 -3.04
N SER A 25 34.85 17.29 -2.52
CA SER A 25 34.59 15.88 -2.81
C SER A 25 33.20 15.45 -2.31
N ASP A 26 32.83 15.89 -1.11
CA ASP A 26 31.51 15.63 -0.53
C ASP A 26 30.40 16.32 -1.34
N MET A 27 30.62 17.58 -1.74
CA MET A 27 29.68 18.30 -2.60
C MET A 27 29.52 17.60 -3.97
N LYS A 28 30.59 17.09 -4.56
CA LYS A 28 30.53 16.31 -5.81
C LYS A 28 29.73 15.02 -5.62
N ALA A 29 29.91 14.31 -4.51
CA ALA A 29 29.14 13.11 -4.18
C ALA A 29 27.63 13.43 -4.04
N ILE A 30 27.28 14.54 -3.38
CA ILE A 30 25.90 15.01 -3.26
C ILE A 30 25.29 15.38 -4.60
N ILE A 31 26.02 16.10 -5.45
CA ILE A 31 25.56 16.47 -6.80
C ILE A 31 25.33 15.19 -7.65
N ASN A 32 26.26 14.26 -7.61
CA ASN A 32 26.13 12.97 -8.31
C ASN A 32 24.92 12.17 -7.79
N GLU A 33 24.67 12.18 -6.49
CA GLU A 33 23.49 11.56 -5.90
C GLU A 33 22.19 12.22 -6.37
N ILE A 34 22.15 13.57 -6.41
CA ILE A 34 20.98 14.32 -6.89
C ILE A 34 20.74 14.07 -8.38
N GLN A 35 21.79 13.97 -9.17
CA GLN A 35 21.70 13.68 -10.61
C GLN A 35 21.27 12.23 -10.86
N SER A 36 21.81 11.27 -10.11
CA SER A 36 21.42 9.86 -10.22
C SER A 36 19.96 9.62 -9.81
N LYS A 37 19.41 10.45 -8.92
CA LYS A 37 17.99 10.42 -8.58
C LYS A 37 17.07 10.87 -9.73
N LYS A 38 17.60 11.57 -10.73
CA LYS A 38 16.86 11.93 -11.96
C LYS A 38 16.88 10.83 -13.02
N GLU A 39 17.76 9.85 -12.91
CA GLU A 39 17.70 8.67 -13.78
C GLU A 39 16.52 7.80 -13.39
N HIS A 40 15.69 7.44 -14.38
CA HIS A 40 14.57 6.57 -14.19
C HIS A 40 15.02 5.24 -13.58
N LEU A 41 14.57 4.95 -12.38
CA LEU A 41 14.82 3.70 -11.68
C LEU A 41 14.18 2.55 -12.47
N LYS A 42 14.99 1.79 -13.19
CA LYS A 42 14.54 0.56 -13.85
C LYS A 42 14.55 -0.57 -12.83
N ILE A 43 13.40 -0.93 -12.32
CA ILE A 43 13.22 -2.06 -11.40
C ILE A 43 12.37 -3.12 -12.10
N ARG A 44 12.80 -4.37 -11.98
CA ARG A 44 12.00 -5.50 -12.46
C ARG A 44 10.83 -5.71 -11.49
N LEU A 45 9.61 -5.68 -12.02
CA LEU A 45 8.42 -6.01 -11.26
C LEU A 45 8.47 -7.47 -10.79
N PRO A 46 8.03 -7.76 -9.56
CA PRO A 46 7.82 -9.12 -9.10
C PRO A 46 6.82 -9.86 -9.99
N ASN A 47 6.98 -11.18 -10.10
CA ASN A 47 6.03 -12.02 -10.84
C ASN A 47 4.67 -12.15 -10.14
N ARG A 48 4.57 -11.67 -8.90
CA ARG A 48 3.34 -11.63 -8.10
C ARG A 48 3.12 -10.24 -7.55
N LEU A 49 1.92 -9.71 -7.74
CA LEU A 49 1.52 -8.40 -7.22
C LEU A 49 0.18 -8.52 -6.49
N SER A 50 0.01 -7.75 -5.42
CA SER A 50 -1.31 -7.54 -4.84
C SER A 50 -2.07 -6.48 -5.64
N VAL A 51 -3.40 -6.49 -5.55
CA VAL A 51 -4.25 -5.44 -6.15
C VAL A 51 -3.83 -4.06 -5.65
N SER A 52 -3.53 -3.90 -4.36
CA SER A 52 -3.04 -2.64 -3.78
C SER A 52 -1.74 -2.19 -4.43
N THR A 53 -0.79 -3.12 -4.67
CA THR A 53 0.47 -2.80 -5.35
C THR A 53 0.23 -2.38 -6.80
N LEU A 54 -0.76 -2.98 -7.47
CA LEU A 54 -1.15 -2.60 -8.83
C LEU A 54 -1.74 -1.18 -8.88
N LEU A 55 -2.57 -0.81 -7.89
CA LEU A 55 -3.09 0.55 -7.75
C LEU A 55 -1.97 1.57 -7.49
N TYR A 56 -0.98 1.19 -6.65
CA TYR A 56 0.22 2.02 -6.45
C TYR A 56 1.01 2.20 -7.75
N LEU A 57 1.18 1.14 -8.54
CA LEU A 57 1.85 1.21 -9.84
C LEU A 57 1.15 2.19 -10.79
N ALA A 58 -0.18 2.19 -10.80
CA ALA A 58 -0.96 3.10 -11.63
C ALA A 58 -0.87 4.56 -11.16
N LYS A 59 -0.82 4.79 -9.84
CA LYS A 59 -0.79 6.13 -9.25
C LYS A 59 0.59 6.77 -9.27
N ASP A 60 1.61 6.08 -8.82
CA ASP A 60 3.01 6.55 -8.75
C ASP A 60 4.01 5.41 -8.96
N PRO A 61 4.39 5.15 -10.23
CA PRO A 61 5.37 4.12 -10.56
C PRO A 61 6.74 4.35 -9.92
N ASN A 62 7.15 5.61 -9.73
CA ASN A 62 8.45 5.95 -9.18
C ASN A 62 8.50 5.64 -7.68
N GLU A 63 7.45 5.98 -6.94
CA GLU A 63 7.36 5.65 -5.53
C GLU A 63 7.32 4.13 -5.33
N LEU A 64 6.56 3.40 -6.15
CA LEU A 64 6.58 1.93 -6.10
C LEU A 64 7.96 1.37 -6.37
N ALA A 65 8.68 1.89 -7.36
CA ALA A 65 10.05 1.47 -7.67
C ALA A 65 10.99 1.67 -6.48
N LEU A 66 10.89 2.80 -5.78
CA LEU A 66 11.66 3.06 -4.56
C LEU A 66 11.31 2.07 -3.43
N ARG A 67 10.03 1.80 -3.21
CA ARG A 67 9.56 0.83 -2.19
C ARG A 67 10.04 -0.59 -2.49
N LEU A 68 10.02 -1.02 -3.75
CA LEU A 68 10.52 -2.33 -4.16
C LEU A 68 12.05 -2.45 -4.00
N ARG A 69 12.79 -1.36 -4.24
CA ARG A 69 14.24 -1.34 -4.07
C ARG A 69 14.66 -1.33 -2.60
N ARG A 70 13.92 -0.58 -1.76
CA ARG A 70 14.21 -0.42 -0.34
C ARG A 70 12.90 -0.53 0.45
N PRO A 71 12.47 -1.76 0.77
CA PRO A 71 11.29 -1.96 1.59
C PRO A 71 11.47 -1.26 2.95
N MET A 72 10.62 -0.30 3.22
CA MET A 72 10.54 0.34 4.54
C MET A 72 9.35 -0.23 5.30
N PRO A 73 9.49 -0.49 6.60
CA PRO A 73 8.35 -0.88 7.41
C PRO A 73 7.26 0.19 7.30
N ASN A 74 6.04 -0.21 6.94
CA ASN A 74 4.91 0.70 6.97
C ASN A 74 4.59 1.07 8.42
N HIS A 75 4.41 2.36 8.68
CA HIS A 75 3.81 2.81 9.92
C HIS A 75 2.36 2.29 9.94
N ILE A 76 2.01 1.50 10.96
CA ILE A 76 0.65 0.97 11.11
C ILE A 76 -0.24 2.16 11.45
N ASP A 77 -1.09 2.55 10.50
CA ASP A 77 -2.11 3.57 10.73
C ASP A 77 -3.19 2.98 11.65
N LYS A 78 -3.57 3.75 12.68
CA LYS A 78 -4.65 3.36 13.62
C LYS A 78 -5.98 3.11 12.90
N TYR A 79 -6.23 3.82 11.81
CA TYR A 79 -7.44 3.65 11.00
C TYR A 79 -7.42 2.35 10.17
N ALA A 80 -6.25 1.92 9.69
CA ALA A 80 -6.11 0.65 8.98
C ALA A 80 -6.44 -0.56 9.87
N ARG A 81 -6.11 -0.47 11.18
CA ARG A 81 -6.43 -1.52 12.16
C ARG A 81 -7.94 -1.68 12.36
N GLY A 82 -8.68 -0.58 12.54
CA GLY A 82 -10.15 -0.63 12.69
C GLY A 82 -10.85 -1.24 11.48
N GLY A 83 -10.31 -1.00 10.27
CA GLY A 83 -10.77 -1.67 9.05
C GLY A 83 -10.59 -3.18 9.13
N THR A 84 -9.39 -3.65 9.46
CA THR A 84 -9.08 -5.09 9.56
C THR A 84 -9.97 -5.78 10.60
N GLU A 85 -10.19 -5.17 11.77
CA GLU A 85 -11.05 -5.71 12.83
C GLU A 85 -12.52 -5.82 12.38
N PHE A 86 -13.02 -4.85 11.60
CA PHE A 86 -14.36 -4.88 11.04
C PHE A 86 -14.53 -6.03 10.03
N HIS A 87 -13.57 -6.23 9.13
CA HIS A 87 -13.60 -7.33 8.16
C HIS A 87 -13.56 -8.70 8.87
N LEU A 88 -12.70 -8.87 9.88
CA LEU A 88 -12.65 -10.09 10.69
C LEU A 88 -13.97 -10.33 11.45
N TRP A 89 -14.65 -9.28 11.89
CA TRP A 89 -15.96 -9.40 12.53
C TRP A 89 -17.02 -9.86 11.52
N LEU A 90 -17.04 -9.31 10.30
CA LEU A 90 -17.95 -9.76 9.24
C LEU A 90 -17.75 -11.25 8.88
N GLU A 91 -16.51 -11.70 8.75
CA GLU A 91 -16.19 -13.10 8.57
C GLU A 91 -16.83 -14.00 9.64
N LYS A 92 -16.63 -13.62 10.90
CA LYS A 92 -17.18 -14.34 12.05
C LYS A 92 -18.70 -14.29 12.08
N HIS A 93 -19.28 -13.14 11.73
CA HIS A 93 -20.74 -12.93 11.71
C HIS A 93 -21.45 -13.89 10.75
N PHE A 94 -20.84 -14.13 9.58
CA PHE A 94 -21.39 -15.05 8.57
C PHE A 94 -20.88 -16.50 8.68
N ASN A 95 -20.11 -16.84 9.72
CA ASN A 95 -19.50 -18.17 9.91
C ASN A 95 -18.70 -18.68 8.69
N HIS A 96 -18.09 -17.77 7.93
CA HIS A 96 -17.17 -18.14 6.87
C HIS A 96 -15.74 -18.14 7.43
N PRO A 97 -15.16 -19.32 7.76
CA PRO A 97 -13.76 -19.39 8.18
C PRO A 97 -12.87 -19.11 6.98
N SER A 98 -12.30 -17.91 6.93
CA SER A 98 -11.26 -17.61 5.97
C SER A 98 -9.93 -18.20 6.44
N LEU A 99 -9.14 -18.66 5.50
CA LEU A 99 -7.72 -18.94 5.72
C LEU A 99 -7.02 -17.59 5.90
N ILE A 100 -6.85 -17.18 7.16
CA ILE A 100 -6.10 -15.97 7.49
C ILE A 100 -4.72 -16.09 6.85
N SER A 101 -4.37 -15.14 5.99
CA SER A 101 -3.04 -15.08 5.42
C SER A 101 -2.00 -14.90 6.53
N MET A 102 -0.92 -15.68 6.50
CA MET A 102 0.18 -15.52 7.47
C MET A 102 0.72 -14.09 7.48
N ASP A 103 0.65 -13.36 6.37
CA ASP A 103 1.05 -11.94 6.29
C ASP A 103 0.16 -11.03 7.15
N ASP A 104 -1.11 -11.36 7.30
CA ASP A 104 -2.05 -10.59 8.13
C ASP A 104 -1.82 -10.86 9.63
N LEU A 105 -1.32 -12.06 10.00
CA LEU A 105 -0.99 -12.42 11.38
C LEU A 105 0.27 -11.70 11.89
N PHE A 106 1.27 -11.48 11.04
CA PHE A 106 2.50 -10.79 11.43
C PHE A 106 2.32 -9.28 11.62
N ASN A 107 1.25 -8.70 11.08
CA ASN A 107 0.91 -7.28 11.25
C ASN A 107 0.09 -6.98 12.52
N GLN A 108 -0.29 -8.00 13.31
CA GLN A 108 -1.10 -7.85 14.52
C GLN A 108 -0.23 -7.64 15.78
N ASN A 109 0.64 -6.65 15.83
CA ASN A 109 1.31 -6.27 17.08
C ASN A 109 0.46 -5.31 17.90
N ASN A 110 -0.17 -5.88 18.89
CA ASN A 110 -0.75 -5.41 20.15
C ASN A 110 -0.70 -3.93 20.50
N SER A 111 -1.88 -3.30 20.56
CA SER A 111 -2.27 -2.39 21.65
C SER A 111 -3.80 -2.31 21.73
N PRO A 112 -4.42 -2.68 22.84
CA PRO A 112 -5.85 -2.53 23.05
C PRO A 112 -6.17 -1.09 23.47
N VAL A 113 -7.40 -0.67 23.31
CA VAL A 113 -8.11 0.45 23.98
C VAL A 113 -8.70 1.55 23.08
N ALA A 114 -8.19 1.85 21.88
CA ALA A 114 -8.87 2.88 21.06
C ALA A 114 -9.75 2.29 19.93
N SER A 115 -9.65 0.97 19.69
CA SER A 115 -10.33 0.27 18.58
C SER A 115 -11.80 -0.07 18.90
N ASP A 116 -12.12 -0.39 20.15
CA ASP A 116 -13.41 -0.98 20.50
C ASP A 116 -14.61 -0.05 20.21
N ILE A 117 -14.48 1.24 20.52
CA ILE A 117 -15.56 2.21 20.28
C ILE A 117 -15.77 2.47 18.79
N ALA A 118 -14.70 2.46 18.00
CA ALA A 118 -14.79 2.66 16.55
C ALA A 118 -15.39 1.42 15.88
N LEU A 119 -15.01 0.23 16.31
CA LEU A 119 -15.53 -1.03 15.81
C LEU A 119 -17.03 -1.18 16.12
N ASP A 120 -17.45 -0.89 17.34
CA ASP A 120 -18.87 -0.96 17.76
C ASP A 120 -19.76 -0.06 16.90
N LYS A 121 -19.28 1.16 16.57
CA LYS A 121 -20.00 2.06 15.66
C LYS A 121 -20.11 1.50 14.23
N LEU A 122 -19.05 0.89 13.73
CA LEU A 122 -19.05 0.27 12.39
C LEU A 122 -20.01 -0.92 12.35
N GLN A 123 -19.99 -1.77 13.37
CA GLN A 123 -20.90 -2.90 13.53
C GLN A 123 -22.35 -2.44 13.59
N THR A 124 -22.65 -1.45 14.42
CA THR A 124 -23.99 -0.88 14.55
C THR A 124 -24.50 -0.29 13.24
N ALA A 125 -23.65 0.48 12.56
CA ALA A 125 -24.00 1.08 11.26
C ALA A 125 -24.26 0.01 10.20
N TRP A 126 -23.44 -1.04 10.15
CA TRP A 126 -23.61 -2.15 9.22
C TRP A 126 -24.87 -2.94 9.49
N LEU A 127 -25.15 -3.29 10.77
CA LEU A 127 -26.37 -3.99 11.17
C LEU A 127 -27.65 -3.20 10.87
N ALA A 128 -27.59 -1.88 10.85
CA ALA A 128 -28.69 -1.00 10.46
C ALA A 128 -28.85 -0.86 8.93
N SER A 129 -27.88 -1.33 8.13
CA SER A 129 -27.90 -1.23 6.68
C SER A 129 -28.75 -2.33 6.02
N ASP A 130 -29.11 -2.13 4.74
CA ASP A 130 -29.80 -3.16 3.96
C ASP A 130 -28.90 -4.38 3.65
N TRP A 131 -27.59 -4.23 3.78
CA TRP A 131 -26.64 -5.32 3.58
C TRP A 131 -26.76 -6.39 4.68
N ALA A 132 -27.07 -6.01 5.90
CA ALA A 132 -27.26 -6.94 7.00
C ALA A 132 -28.46 -7.91 6.80
N LYS A 133 -29.38 -7.55 5.91
CA LYS A 133 -30.57 -8.35 5.58
C LYS A 133 -30.33 -9.34 4.43
N LYS A 134 -29.20 -9.19 3.74
CA LYS A 134 -28.83 -10.03 2.59
C LYS A 134 -27.85 -11.11 3.07
N GLU A 135 -27.94 -12.30 2.49
CA GLU A 135 -27.00 -13.38 2.74
C GLU A 135 -25.93 -13.39 1.63
N PRO A 136 -24.64 -13.16 1.94
CA PRO A 136 -23.58 -13.22 0.96
C PRO A 136 -23.28 -14.67 0.58
N ILE A 137 -22.92 -14.90 -0.68
CA ILE A 137 -22.41 -16.22 -1.14
C ILE A 137 -20.94 -16.40 -0.80
N GLY A 138 -20.23 -15.31 -0.48
CA GLY A 138 -18.84 -15.35 -0.06
C GLY A 138 -18.44 -14.05 0.66
N ILE A 139 -17.64 -14.20 1.70
CA ILE A 139 -17.04 -13.12 2.48
C ILE A 139 -15.53 -13.32 2.47
N GLU A 140 -14.75 -12.23 2.30
CA GLU A 140 -13.29 -12.24 2.28
C GLU A 140 -12.71 -13.24 1.29
N VAL A 141 -13.32 -13.31 0.10
CA VAL A 141 -12.99 -14.30 -0.93
C VAL A 141 -11.66 -13.95 -1.58
N GLY A 142 -10.64 -14.77 -1.32
CA GLY A 142 -9.34 -14.65 -1.98
C GLY A 142 -9.44 -15.05 -3.46
N PHE A 143 -8.76 -14.29 -4.33
CA PHE A 143 -8.64 -14.65 -5.73
C PHE A 143 -7.23 -14.48 -6.26
N GLU A 144 -6.88 -15.25 -7.25
CA GLU A 144 -5.66 -15.14 -8.03
C GLU A 144 -6.00 -15.19 -9.52
N THR A 145 -5.40 -14.28 -10.29
CA THR A 145 -5.57 -14.24 -11.73
C THR A 145 -4.28 -13.84 -12.44
N MET A 146 -4.09 -14.31 -13.67
CA MET A 146 -2.94 -13.96 -14.49
C MET A 146 -3.26 -12.76 -15.37
N VAL A 147 -2.44 -11.71 -15.27
CA VAL A 147 -2.47 -10.58 -16.19
C VAL A 147 -1.12 -10.53 -16.92
N GLY A 148 -1.11 -10.98 -18.17
CA GLY A 148 0.13 -11.26 -18.88
C GLY A 148 0.96 -12.34 -18.16
N ASN A 149 2.18 -12.00 -17.77
CA ASN A 149 3.09 -12.89 -17.04
C ASN A 149 3.15 -12.60 -15.53
N ILE A 150 2.22 -11.80 -15.01
CA ILE A 150 2.19 -11.40 -13.61
C ILE A 150 0.96 -12.03 -12.96
N LEU A 151 1.16 -12.71 -11.83
CA LEU A 151 0.09 -13.23 -11.00
C LEU A 151 -0.42 -12.11 -10.10
N ILE A 152 -1.68 -11.71 -10.30
CA ILE A 152 -2.37 -10.74 -9.45
C ILE A 152 -3.18 -11.50 -8.42
N ARG A 153 -3.02 -11.14 -7.16
CA ARG A 153 -3.81 -11.67 -6.06
C ARG A 153 -4.52 -10.54 -5.33
N GLY A 154 -5.71 -10.84 -4.88
CA GLY A 154 -6.54 -9.91 -4.12
C GLY A 154 -7.53 -10.65 -3.25
N ARG A 155 -8.36 -9.86 -2.58
CA ARG A 155 -9.45 -10.34 -1.76
C ARG A 155 -10.68 -9.49 -2.07
N ILE A 156 -11.82 -10.12 -2.17
CA ILE A 156 -13.13 -9.49 -2.35
C ILE A 156 -13.83 -9.54 -1.01
N ASP A 157 -14.25 -8.39 -0.48
CA ASP A 157 -14.82 -8.29 0.86
C ASP A 157 -16.14 -9.07 0.95
N ALA A 158 -17.05 -8.89 -0.02
CA ALA A 158 -18.29 -9.64 -0.06
C ALA A 158 -18.79 -9.85 -1.50
N ILE A 159 -19.42 -11.01 -1.73
CA ILE A 159 -20.10 -11.33 -2.99
C ILE A 159 -21.54 -11.72 -2.65
N TYR A 160 -22.49 -11.05 -3.29
CA TYR A 160 -23.92 -11.36 -3.18
C TYR A 160 -24.46 -11.82 -4.52
N GLN A 161 -25.39 -12.74 -4.51
CA GLN A 161 -26.12 -13.13 -5.71
C GLN A 161 -27.45 -12.38 -5.75
N THR A 162 -27.67 -11.58 -6.79
CA THR A 162 -28.91 -10.83 -6.98
C THR A 162 -29.92 -11.61 -7.79
N ASP A 163 -29.44 -12.32 -8.83
CA ASP A 163 -30.23 -13.20 -9.69
C ASP A 163 -29.43 -14.45 -10.04
N LYS A 164 -30.04 -15.38 -10.80
CA LYS A 164 -29.42 -16.67 -11.15
C LYS A 164 -28.02 -16.56 -11.75
N ASP A 165 -27.78 -15.51 -12.55
CA ASP A 165 -26.50 -15.28 -13.27
C ASP A 165 -25.89 -13.90 -12.99
N HIS A 166 -26.42 -13.17 -11.96
CA HIS A 166 -25.94 -11.84 -11.59
C HIS A 166 -25.37 -11.83 -10.19
N PHE A 167 -24.18 -11.24 -10.09
CA PHE A 167 -23.45 -11.13 -8.85
C PHE A 167 -23.11 -9.66 -8.56
N GLU A 168 -23.17 -9.29 -7.30
CA GLU A 168 -22.83 -7.98 -6.80
C GLU A 168 -21.58 -8.12 -5.91
N VAL A 169 -20.50 -7.41 -6.31
CA VAL A 169 -19.25 -7.40 -5.55
C VAL A 169 -19.23 -6.15 -4.70
N VAL A 170 -19.04 -6.30 -3.42
CA VAL A 170 -19.05 -5.21 -2.44
C VAL A 170 -17.69 -5.10 -1.77
N ASP A 171 -17.18 -3.88 -1.67
CA ASP A 171 -15.95 -3.52 -1.00
C ASP A 171 -16.30 -2.55 0.14
N TRP A 172 -15.98 -2.93 1.38
CA TRP A 172 -16.33 -2.19 2.57
C TRP A 172 -15.25 -1.18 2.93
N LYS A 173 -15.59 0.11 2.91
CA LYS A 173 -14.68 1.18 3.31
C LYS A 173 -15.05 1.73 4.68
N THR A 174 -14.15 1.56 5.64
CA THR A 174 -14.32 2.01 7.03
C THR A 174 -13.76 3.41 7.29
N GLY A 175 -13.17 4.04 6.29
CA GLY A 175 -12.61 5.39 6.34
C GLY A 175 -13.66 6.50 6.22
N LYS A 176 -13.19 7.75 6.24
CA LYS A 176 -14.05 8.90 5.93
C LYS A 176 -14.54 8.81 4.48
N VAL A 177 -15.82 9.13 4.28
CA VAL A 177 -16.37 9.32 2.93
C VAL A 177 -15.57 10.43 2.26
N LYS A 178 -14.97 10.14 1.13
CA LYS A 178 -14.28 11.14 0.32
C LYS A 178 -15.32 11.84 -0.56
N ASP A 179 -15.29 13.17 -0.59
CA ASP A 179 -16.15 13.93 -1.48
C ASP A 179 -15.74 13.68 -2.94
N GLY A 180 -16.59 13.02 -3.65
CA GLY A 180 -16.99 13.07 -5.06
C GLY A 180 -16.01 12.86 -6.19
N GLU A 181 -14.68 12.88 -6.08
CA GLU A 181 -13.77 12.80 -7.25
C GLU A 181 -12.73 11.64 -7.21
N ASP A 182 -12.72 10.83 -6.18
CA ASP A 182 -11.73 9.74 -6.01
C ASP A 182 -12.36 8.32 -5.95
N LEU A 183 -13.50 8.14 -6.63
CA LEU A 183 -14.14 6.82 -6.82
C LEU A 183 -13.72 6.17 -8.12
#